data_1cdef740a1881cc642e2db54f579bc5c
#
_entry.id   1cdef740a1881cc642e2db54f579bc5c
#
_cell.length_a   1.000
_cell.length_b   1.000
_cell.length_c   1.000
_cell.angle_alpha   90.00
_cell.angle_beta   90.00
_cell.angle_gamma   90.00
#
_symmetry.space_group_name_H-M   'P 1'
#
loop_
_entity.id
_entity.type
_entity.pdbx_description
1 polymer ?
#
loop_
_entity_poly.entity_id
_entity_poly.type
_entity_poly.pdbx_seq_one_letter_code
_entity_poly.pdbx_strand_id
1 'polypeptide(L)'
;METTGCEGQFWQDVSPSLHWLFLDIDGVLHRAENGSLEFMPVLEDLLLQQTDTGIILSTNWRIGVTRDAILRYFPPAVRERIAGANPDLDGKVVEYVRWHECMSVVERFGLERYTFIDDTARLFPPNCPDLFLTSRHQGLNREAAVTLCRRFS
;
A
#
# COMPACT_ATOMS: atom_id res chain seq x y z
N MET A 1 -4.27 4.33 25.95
CA MET A 1 -5.02 5.13 25.06
C MET A 1 -5.35 4.43 23.77
N GLU A 2 -6.64 4.35 23.44
CA GLU A 2 -7.01 3.72 22.23
C GLU A 2 -7.03 4.65 21.09
N THR A 3 -6.63 4.20 19.91
CA THR A 3 -6.74 4.97 18.69
C THR A 3 -8.01 4.59 17.99
N THR A 4 -8.59 5.53 17.26
CA THR A 4 -9.84 5.31 16.57
C THR A 4 -9.65 4.88 15.14
N GLY A 5 -8.44 4.97 14.62
CA GLY A 5 -8.17 4.59 13.24
C GLY A 5 -7.51 3.24 13.13
N CYS A 6 -7.15 2.85 11.92
CA CYS A 6 -6.48 1.60 11.65
C CYS A 6 -4.98 1.77 11.41
N GLU A 7 -4.48 3.00 11.46
CA GLU A 7 -3.09 3.27 11.16
C GLU A 7 -2.15 2.60 12.15
N GLY A 8 -1.45 1.58 11.70
CA GLY A 8 -0.50 0.86 12.52
C GLY A 8 -1.11 -0.05 13.58
N GLN A 9 -2.43 -0.33 13.49
CA GLN A 9 -3.14 -1.00 14.57
C GLN A 9 -3.29 -2.51 14.43
N PHE A 10 -3.36 -3.05 13.25
CA PHE A 10 -3.71 -4.47 13.10
C PHE A 10 -2.58 -5.28 12.47
N TRP A 11 -1.46 -5.31 13.16
CA TRP A 11 -0.29 -6.05 12.69
C TRP A 11 -0.44 -7.54 12.96
N GLN A 12 -0.22 -8.35 11.93
CA GLN A 12 -0.19 -9.80 12.06
C GLN A 12 0.74 -10.37 10.98
N ASP A 13 1.54 -11.33 11.37
CA ASP A 13 2.40 -12.12 10.46
C ASP A 13 3.24 -11.28 9.49
N VAL A 14 3.89 -10.26 10.01
CA VAL A 14 4.76 -9.42 9.19
C VAL A 14 6.13 -10.06 9.13
N SER A 15 6.31 -10.97 8.17
CA SER A 15 7.56 -11.68 7.98
C SER A 15 8.49 -10.91 7.07
N PRO A 16 9.76 -10.68 7.45
CA PRO A 16 10.73 -9.99 6.58
C PRO A 16 11.03 -10.74 5.29
N SER A 17 10.72 -12.03 5.22
CA SER A 17 11.01 -12.82 4.03
C SER A 17 10.05 -12.61 2.88
N LEU A 18 8.90 -12.01 3.14
CA LEU A 18 7.93 -11.71 2.09
C LEU A 18 8.28 -10.42 1.36
N HIS A 19 7.74 -10.25 0.17
CA HIS A 19 7.79 -8.97 -0.53
C HIS A 19 6.58 -8.15 -0.10
N TRP A 20 6.81 -6.98 0.48
CA TRP A 20 5.72 -6.17 1.02
C TRP A 20 5.34 -5.04 0.08
N LEU A 21 4.07 -4.99 -0.28
CA LEU A 21 3.52 -3.91 -1.09
C LEU A 21 2.85 -2.91 -0.16
N PHE A 22 3.37 -1.68 -0.15
CA PHE A 22 2.74 -0.57 0.56
C PHE A 22 1.75 0.05 -0.42
N LEU A 23 0.48 -0.19 -0.22
CA LEU A 23 -0.56 0.02 -1.21
C LEU A 23 -1.40 1.25 -0.93
N ASP A 24 -1.39 2.20 -1.86
CA ASP A 24 -2.33 3.30 -1.88
C ASP A 24 -3.59 2.87 -2.65
N ILE A 25 -4.67 3.58 -2.47
CA ILE A 25 -5.95 3.29 -3.13
C ILE A 25 -6.23 4.31 -4.23
N ASP A 26 -6.27 5.61 -3.88
CA ASP A 26 -6.58 6.66 -4.87
C ASP A 26 -5.48 6.74 -5.93
N GLY A 27 -5.88 6.64 -7.19
CA GLY A 27 -4.94 6.69 -8.30
C GLY A 27 -4.15 5.40 -8.49
N VAL A 28 -4.47 4.35 -7.73
CA VAL A 28 -3.85 3.02 -7.81
C VAL A 28 -4.90 1.96 -8.10
N LEU A 29 -5.84 1.74 -7.19
CA LEU A 29 -6.90 0.75 -7.38
C LEU A 29 -8.09 1.28 -8.16
N HIS A 30 -8.16 2.58 -8.36
CA HIS A 30 -9.12 3.24 -9.24
C HIS A 30 -8.48 4.51 -9.75
N ARG A 31 -9.08 5.08 -10.81
CA ARG A 31 -8.63 6.39 -11.29
C ARG A 31 -8.97 7.42 -10.21
N ALA A 32 -8.15 8.46 -10.12
CA ALA A 32 -8.27 9.44 -9.03
C ALA A 32 -9.64 10.10 -8.95
N GLU A 33 -10.34 10.20 -10.07
CA GLU A 33 -11.62 10.89 -10.16
C GLU A 33 -12.84 9.98 -9.95
N ASN A 34 -12.61 8.67 -9.70
CA ASN A 34 -13.76 7.78 -9.54
C ASN A 34 -13.54 6.80 -8.39
N GLY A 35 -14.21 6.48 -7.50
CA GLY A 35 -13.97 5.62 -6.34
C GLY A 35 -14.40 4.17 -6.52
N SER A 36 -14.47 3.66 -7.75
CA SER A 36 -15.07 2.36 -8.02
C SER A 36 -14.17 1.16 -7.74
N LEU A 37 -12.88 1.39 -7.44
CA LEU A 37 -11.89 0.31 -7.23
C LEU A 37 -11.81 -0.63 -8.42
N GLU A 38 -11.87 -0.06 -9.62
CA GLU A 38 -11.95 -0.81 -10.87
C GLU A 38 -10.72 -1.71 -11.15
N PHE A 39 -9.59 -1.43 -10.50
CA PHE A 39 -8.37 -2.22 -10.68
C PHE A 39 -8.16 -3.28 -9.60
N MET A 40 -9.15 -3.47 -8.73
CA MET A 40 -9.07 -4.53 -7.73
C MET A 40 -8.88 -5.92 -8.35
N PRO A 41 -9.56 -6.27 -9.44
CA PRO A 41 -9.30 -7.57 -10.08
C PRO A 41 -7.88 -7.74 -10.59
N VAL A 42 -7.23 -6.63 -11.00
CA VAL A 42 -5.84 -6.66 -11.42
C VAL A 42 -4.93 -7.02 -10.25
N LEU A 43 -5.20 -6.40 -9.10
CA LEU A 43 -4.45 -6.71 -7.87
C LEU A 43 -4.66 -8.17 -7.45
N GLU A 44 -5.90 -8.67 -7.52
CA GLU A 44 -6.18 -10.06 -7.19
C GLU A 44 -5.36 -11.02 -8.05
N ASP A 45 -5.33 -10.77 -9.37
CA ASP A 45 -4.57 -11.61 -10.29
C ASP A 45 -3.07 -11.57 -9.98
N LEU A 46 -2.56 -10.39 -9.65
CA LEU A 46 -1.16 -10.22 -9.30
C LEU A 46 -0.81 -11.05 -8.07
N LEU A 47 -1.65 -11.00 -7.05
CA LEU A 47 -1.41 -11.74 -5.81
C LEU A 47 -1.49 -13.25 -6.02
N LEU A 48 -2.31 -13.71 -6.94
CA LEU A 48 -2.36 -15.14 -7.27
C LEU A 48 -1.06 -15.62 -7.88
N GLN A 49 -0.37 -14.75 -8.61
CA GLN A 49 0.90 -15.08 -9.23
C GLN A 49 2.09 -14.89 -8.29
N GLN A 50 1.96 -13.96 -7.36
CA GLN A 50 3.04 -13.59 -6.43
C GLN A 50 2.67 -14.05 -5.03
N THR A 51 2.86 -15.35 -4.76
CA THR A 51 2.38 -15.95 -3.51
C THR A 51 3.14 -15.50 -2.27
N ASP A 52 4.37 -15.00 -2.43
CA ASP A 52 5.19 -14.52 -1.31
C ASP A 52 5.06 -13.02 -1.08
N THR A 53 3.85 -12.50 -1.26
CA THR A 53 3.58 -11.07 -1.20
C THR A 53 2.57 -10.76 -0.11
N GLY A 54 2.89 -9.77 0.70
CA GLY A 54 1.97 -9.22 1.70
C GLY A 54 1.66 -7.76 1.39
N ILE A 55 0.63 -7.22 2.04
CA ILE A 55 0.17 -5.86 1.82
C ILE A 55 0.15 -5.08 3.12
N ILE A 56 0.63 -3.85 3.05
CA ILE A 56 0.50 -2.85 4.11
C ILE A 56 -0.22 -1.66 3.50
N LEU A 57 -1.32 -1.24 4.12
CA LEU A 57 -2.11 -0.14 3.59
C LEU A 57 -1.39 1.18 3.80
N SER A 58 -1.27 1.95 2.72
CA SER A 58 -0.54 3.21 2.68
C SER A 58 -1.42 4.30 2.08
N THR A 59 -2.68 4.33 2.48
CA THR A 59 -3.70 5.19 1.89
C THR A 59 -4.35 6.05 2.96
N ASN A 60 -4.77 7.25 2.56
CA ASN A 60 -5.51 8.12 3.49
C ASN A 60 -6.88 7.56 3.87
N TRP A 61 -7.38 6.57 3.14
CA TRP A 61 -8.65 5.91 3.48
C TRP A 61 -8.60 5.24 4.87
N ARG A 62 -7.39 4.98 5.39
CA ARG A 62 -7.22 4.36 6.71
C ARG A 62 -7.47 5.33 7.86
N ILE A 63 -7.41 6.62 7.57
CA ILE A 63 -7.47 7.65 8.61
C ILE A 63 -8.89 7.80 9.14
N GLY A 64 -9.04 7.68 10.46
CA GLY A 64 -10.33 7.85 11.10
C GLY A 64 -11.31 6.70 10.94
N VAL A 65 -10.88 5.56 10.36
CA VAL A 65 -11.76 4.41 10.20
C VAL A 65 -11.19 3.20 10.93
N THR A 66 -12.07 2.25 11.25
CA THR A 66 -11.64 1.04 11.94
C THR A 66 -11.05 0.04 10.95
N ARG A 67 -10.33 -0.94 11.50
CA ARG A 67 -9.80 -2.05 10.71
C ARG A 67 -10.90 -2.72 9.89
N ASP A 68 -12.01 -3.05 10.53
CA ASP A 68 -13.10 -3.76 9.84
C ASP A 68 -13.72 -2.92 8.75
N ALA A 69 -13.84 -1.63 8.97
CA ALA A 69 -14.42 -0.72 7.98
C ALA A 69 -13.57 -0.64 6.71
N ILE A 70 -12.26 -0.51 6.85
CA ILE A 70 -11.41 -0.42 5.67
C ILE A 70 -11.26 -1.76 4.97
N LEU A 71 -11.22 -2.86 5.70
CA LEU A 71 -11.05 -4.17 5.09
C LEU A 71 -12.25 -4.59 4.23
N ARG A 72 -13.40 -3.97 4.44
CA ARG A 72 -14.59 -4.26 3.63
C ARG A 72 -14.42 -3.92 2.16
N TYR A 73 -13.52 -3.01 1.82
CA TYR A 73 -13.30 -2.63 0.43
C TYR A 73 -12.56 -3.71 -0.35
N PHE A 74 -12.00 -4.70 0.32
CA PHE A 74 -11.13 -5.70 -0.31
C PHE A 74 -11.81 -7.07 -0.34
N PRO A 75 -11.71 -7.79 -1.47
CA PRO A 75 -12.20 -9.17 -1.52
C PRO A 75 -11.35 -10.09 -0.63
N PRO A 76 -11.87 -11.25 -0.24
CA PRO A 76 -11.17 -12.13 0.69
C PRO A 76 -9.73 -12.47 0.32
N ALA A 77 -9.46 -12.71 -0.97
CA ALA A 77 -8.12 -13.07 -1.42
C ALA A 77 -7.09 -11.95 -1.22
N VAL A 78 -7.55 -10.69 -1.30
CA VAL A 78 -6.69 -9.54 -1.03
C VAL A 78 -6.64 -9.26 0.46
N ARG A 79 -7.80 -9.31 1.10
CA ARG A 79 -7.93 -8.98 2.53
C ARG A 79 -7.00 -9.82 3.39
N GLU A 80 -6.88 -11.11 3.10
CA GLU A 80 -6.05 -12.00 3.89
C GLU A 80 -4.55 -11.71 3.78
N ARG A 81 -4.14 -10.95 2.75
CA ARG A 81 -2.74 -10.54 2.58
C ARG A 81 -2.42 -9.23 3.29
N ILE A 82 -3.43 -8.52 3.79
CA ILE A 82 -3.23 -7.23 4.45
C ILE A 82 -2.86 -7.45 5.91
N ALA A 83 -1.62 -7.12 6.25
CA ALA A 83 -1.09 -7.32 7.60
C ALA A 83 -1.23 -6.10 8.50
N GLY A 84 -1.38 -4.93 7.93
CA GLY A 84 -1.49 -3.72 8.73
C GLY A 84 -1.57 -2.47 7.87
N ALA A 85 -1.42 -1.33 8.52
CA ALA A 85 -1.50 -0.03 7.86
C ALA A 85 -0.41 0.89 8.43
N ASN A 86 0.07 1.81 7.58
CA ASN A 86 1.06 2.80 8.00
C ASN A 86 0.55 3.66 9.14
N PRO A 87 1.44 4.13 10.03
CA PRO A 87 1.06 5.17 10.99
C PRO A 87 0.76 6.47 10.27
N ASP A 88 0.02 7.35 10.91
CA ASP A 88 -0.26 8.69 10.38
C ASP A 88 0.79 9.64 10.94
N LEU A 89 1.71 10.09 10.10
CA LEU A 89 2.75 11.03 10.48
C LEU A 89 2.51 12.44 9.93
N ASP A 90 1.31 12.69 9.41
CA ASP A 90 0.97 14.02 8.90
C ASP A 90 1.11 15.05 10.03
N GLY A 91 1.79 16.14 9.71
CA GLY A 91 2.08 17.19 10.70
C GLY A 91 3.25 16.88 11.62
N LYS A 92 3.83 15.69 11.54
CA LYS A 92 4.94 15.28 12.41
C LYS A 92 6.29 15.27 11.70
N VAL A 93 6.27 15.33 10.38
CA VAL A 93 7.49 15.40 9.56
C VAL A 93 7.36 16.55 8.58
N VAL A 94 8.49 17.09 8.14
CA VAL A 94 8.50 18.28 7.29
C VAL A 94 8.22 17.94 5.83
N GLU A 95 8.87 16.91 5.31
CA GLU A 95 8.75 16.51 3.90
C GLU A 95 8.58 15.02 3.77
N TYR A 96 8.04 14.60 2.62
CA TYR A 96 7.95 13.18 2.24
C TYR A 96 7.22 12.34 3.29
N VAL A 97 6.05 12.84 3.70
CA VAL A 97 5.31 12.21 4.80
C VAL A 97 5.00 10.74 4.52
N ARG A 98 4.58 10.40 3.30
CA ARG A 98 4.24 9.03 2.96
C ARG A 98 5.47 8.13 3.01
N TRP A 99 6.61 8.64 2.54
CA TRP A 99 7.86 7.89 2.61
C TRP A 99 8.26 7.60 4.05
N HIS A 100 8.14 8.59 4.92
CA HIS A 100 8.45 8.38 6.34
C HIS A 100 7.50 7.38 6.99
N GLU A 101 6.22 7.42 6.62
CA GLU A 101 5.24 6.45 7.12
C GLU A 101 5.62 5.04 6.70
N CYS A 102 5.96 4.86 5.42
CA CYS A 102 6.39 3.57 4.90
C CYS A 102 7.68 3.09 5.57
N MET A 103 8.67 3.95 5.65
CA MET A 103 9.97 3.57 6.20
C MET A 103 9.90 3.25 7.69
N SER A 104 8.99 3.88 8.42
CA SER A 104 8.82 3.53 9.84
C SER A 104 8.40 2.07 10.00
N VAL A 105 7.59 1.56 9.09
CA VAL A 105 7.16 0.16 9.10
C VAL A 105 8.30 -0.74 8.63
N VAL A 106 9.01 -0.34 7.57
CA VAL A 106 10.17 -1.09 7.08
C VAL A 106 11.17 -1.30 8.22
N GLU A 107 11.46 -0.24 8.95
CA GLU A 107 12.45 -0.30 10.05
C GLU A 107 11.93 -1.10 11.24
N ARG A 108 10.66 -0.91 11.59
CA ARG A 108 10.08 -1.61 12.72
C ARG A 108 10.12 -3.12 12.58
N PHE A 109 9.86 -3.63 11.38
CA PHE A 109 9.78 -5.07 11.13
C PHE A 109 10.99 -5.64 10.40
N GLY A 110 11.99 -4.81 10.08
CA GLY A 110 13.19 -5.26 9.38
C GLY A 110 12.91 -5.81 8.00
N LEU A 111 12.00 -5.16 7.25
CA LEU A 111 11.61 -5.64 5.94
C LEU A 111 12.76 -5.53 4.96
N GLU A 112 12.98 -6.58 4.16
CA GLU A 112 14.08 -6.64 3.21
C GLU A 112 13.65 -6.36 1.78
N ARG A 113 12.42 -6.75 1.41
CA ARG A 113 11.90 -6.54 0.07
C ARG A 113 10.57 -5.80 0.17
N TYR A 114 10.49 -4.64 -0.44
CA TYR A 114 9.27 -3.85 -0.38
C TYR A 114 9.17 -2.91 -1.59
N THR A 115 7.96 -2.55 -1.93
CA THR A 115 7.66 -1.62 -3.01
C THR A 115 6.51 -0.73 -2.56
N PHE A 116 6.67 0.58 -2.72
CA PHE A 116 5.63 1.55 -2.41
C PHE A 116 4.85 1.82 -3.70
N ILE A 117 3.55 1.55 -3.69
CA ILE A 117 2.71 1.76 -4.87
C ILE A 117 1.82 2.97 -4.60
N ASP A 118 2.07 4.04 -5.33
CA ASP A 118 1.43 5.33 -5.08
C ASP A 118 1.37 6.14 -6.37
N ASP A 119 0.46 7.10 -6.45
CA ASP A 119 0.34 7.98 -7.60
C ASP A 119 0.91 9.38 -7.36
N THR A 120 1.44 9.64 -6.17
CA THR A 120 1.84 10.98 -5.77
C THR A 120 3.33 11.06 -5.46
N ALA A 121 4.10 11.38 -6.49
CA ALA A 121 5.57 11.39 -6.42
C ALA A 121 6.12 12.34 -5.34
N ARG A 122 5.46 13.48 -5.13
CA ARG A 122 5.95 14.48 -4.18
C ARG A 122 5.95 14.03 -2.72
N LEU A 123 5.26 12.93 -2.43
CA LEU A 123 5.23 12.38 -1.06
C LEU A 123 6.44 11.48 -0.78
N PHE A 124 7.34 11.34 -1.75
CA PHE A 124 8.54 10.52 -1.66
C PHE A 124 9.76 11.32 -2.11
N PRO A 125 10.97 10.96 -1.65
CA PRO A 125 12.18 11.64 -2.12
C PRO A 125 12.37 11.48 -3.63
N PRO A 126 13.05 12.45 -4.28
CA PRO A 126 13.34 12.32 -5.71
C PRO A 126 14.11 11.04 -5.99
N ASN A 127 13.76 10.38 -7.10
CA ASN A 127 14.44 9.16 -7.54
C ASN A 127 14.38 8.02 -6.51
N CYS A 128 13.27 7.94 -5.76
CA CYS A 128 13.09 6.88 -4.78
C CYS A 128 13.03 5.52 -5.49
N PRO A 129 14.01 4.63 -5.28
CA PRO A 129 14.07 3.36 -6.02
C PRO A 129 12.95 2.40 -5.65
N ASP A 130 12.39 2.54 -4.47
CA ASP A 130 11.33 1.64 -3.98
C ASP A 130 9.94 2.07 -4.39
N LEU A 131 9.80 3.24 -5.00
CA LEU A 131 8.51 3.74 -5.43
C LEU A 131 8.15 3.21 -6.80
N PHE A 132 6.98 2.59 -6.90
CA PHE A 132 6.34 2.26 -8.16
C PHE A 132 5.24 3.28 -8.37
N LEU A 133 5.49 4.27 -9.20
CA LEU A 133 4.56 5.38 -9.42
C LEU A 133 3.52 4.99 -10.46
N THR A 134 2.24 5.07 -10.10
CA THR A 134 1.15 4.88 -11.06
C THR A 134 0.70 6.24 -11.59
N SER A 135 0.08 6.23 -12.77
CA SER A 135 -0.60 7.42 -13.27
C SER A 135 -1.94 7.54 -12.56
N ARG A 136 -2.25 8.70 -12.00
CA ARG A 136 -3.52 8.91 -11.31
C ARG A 136 -4.74 8.70 -12.21
N HIS A 137 -4.55 8.80 -13.52
CA HIS A 137 -5.63 8.64 -14.50
C HIS A 137 -5.73 7.23 -15.07
N GLN A 138 -4.72 6.40 -14.83
CA GLN A 138 -4.68 5.03 -15.36
C GLN A 138 -4.56 3.97 -14.27
N GLY A 139 -4.07 4.34 -13.10
CA GLY A 139 -3.97 3.45 -11.96
C GLY A 139 -3.15 2.20 -12.20
N LEU A 140 -3.41 1.18 -11.40
CA LEU A 140 -2.76 -0.12 -11.53
C LEU A 140 -3.53 -0.96 -12.55
N ASN A 141 -3.46 -0.53 -13.82
CA ASN A 141 -4.07 -1.28 -14.90
C ASN A 141 -3.21 -2.50 -15.23
N ARG A 142 -3.64 -3.32 -16.20
CA ARG A 142 -2.93 -4.57 -16.49
C ARG A 142 -1.51 -4.34 -16.98
N GLU A 143 -1.29 -3.30 -17.75
CA GLU A 143 0.04 -2.97 -18.23
C GLU A 143 0.96 -2.58 -17.08
N ALA A 144 0.47 -1.75 -16.16
CA ALA A 144 1.23 -1.36 -14.98
C ALA A 144 1.54 -2.58 -14.10
N ALA A 145 0.60 -3.50 -13.95
CA ALA A 145 0.81 -4.70 -13.17
C ALA A 145 1.91 -5.59 -13.75
N VAL A 146 1.99 -5.70 -15.07
CA VAL A 146 3.07 -6.44 -15.72
C VAL A 146 4.42 -5.82 -15.38
N THR A 147 4.51 -4.50 -15.44
CA THR A 147 5.74 -3.78 -15.10
C THR A 147 6.10 -3.96 -13.61
N LEU A 148 5.09 -3.89 -12.75
CA LEU A 148 5.30 -4.07 -11.31
C LEU A 148 5.84 -5.46 -10.99
N CYS A 149 5.32 -6.49 -11.65
CA CYS A 149 5.74 -7.87 -11.39
C CYS A 149 7.23 -8.09 -11.65
N ARG A 150 7.85 -7.27 -12.49
CA ARG A 150 9.29 -7.36 -12.75
C ARG A 150 10.11 -7.03 -11.51
N ARG A 151 9.54 -6.34 -10.56
CA ARG A 151 10.24 -5.99 -9.31
C ARG A 151 10.29 -7.17 -8.32
N PHE A 152 9.54 -8.23 -8.60
CA PHE A 152 9.48 -9.39 -7.73
C PHE A 152 10.56 -10.44 -8.05
N SER A 153 11.28 -10.23 -9.13
CA SER A 153 12.32 -11.18 -9.55
C SER A 153 13.63 -10.94 -8.85
#